data_4d8f7fa403d855ceebe974940cadf7a1
#
_entry.id   4d8f7fa403d855ceebe974940cadf7a1
#
_cell.length_a   1.000
_cell.length_b   1.000
_cell.length_c   1.000
_cell.angle_alpha   90.00
_cell.angle_beta   90.00
_cell.angle_gamma   90.00
#
_symmetry.space_group_name_H-M   'P 1'
#
loop_
_entity.id
_entity.type
_entity.pdbx_description
1 polymer ?
#
loop_
_entity_poly.entity_id
_entity_poly.type
_entity_poly.pdbx_seq_one_letter_code
_entity_poly.pdbx_strand_id
1 'polypeptide(L)'
;MLQTRRRMLSFALVVGGLWALPSAQAAGVSAKQAAQIQAVVQAQLKAFAADDAVRAFSFATPRIRKAFGNADTFLAMVRASYPMVYRPSSVSFFKPEKVDGAWLQQAQMSDEQGVLWQVTYVLELQRDGAWRINGCEVVASEGRVA
;
A
#
# COMPACT_ATOMS: atom_id res chain seq x y z
N MET A 1 -85.84 11.78 9.76
CA MET A 1 -85.00 10.57 9.68
C MET A 1 -83.61 10.98 9.17
N LEU A 2 -82.68 11.10 10.03
CA LEU A 2 -81.31 11.48 9.73
C LEU A 2 -80.48 10.22 9.53
N GLN A 3 -80.06 9.98 8.27
CA GLN A 3 -79.09 8.91 7.99
C GLN A 3 -77.70 9.51 8.11
N THR A 4 -77.02 9.10 9.13
CA THR A 4 -75.61 9.42 9.35
C THR A 4 -74.73 8.54 8.49
N ARG A 5 -74.22 9.10 7.40
CA ARG A 5 -73.20 8.43 6.57
C ARG A 5 -71.84 8.50 7.28
N ARG A 6 -71.43 7.39 7.86
CA ARG A 6 -70.06 7.20 8.33
C ARG A 6 -69.14 7.11 7.13
N ARG A 7 -68.34 8.15 6.90
CA ARG A 7 -67.19 8.09 5.98
C ARG A 7 -66.04 7.38 6.70
N MET A 8 -65.76 6.19 6.26
CA MET A 8 -64.49 5.53 6.62
C MET A 8 -63.36 6.21 5.86
N LEU A 9 -62.50 6.85 6.61
CA LEU A 9 -61.21 7.32 6.11
C LEU A 9 -60.23 6.14 6.17
N SER A 10 -59.95 5.59 5.02
CA SER A 10 -58.84 4.59 4.87
C SER A 10 -57.54 5.36 4.94
N PHE A 11 -56.82 5.20 6.03
CA PHE A 11 -55.40 5.59 6.12
C PHE A 11 -54.59 4.57 5.34
N ALA A 12 -54.11 4.95 4.17
CA ALA A 12 -53.07 4.21 3.49
C ALA A 12 -51.74 4.50 4.16
N LEU A 13 -51.23 3.49 4.91
CA LEU A 13 -49.87 3.49 5.41
C LEU A 13 -48.92 3.34 4.22
N VAL A 14 -48.34 4.45 3.77
CA VAL A 14 -47.19 4.42 2.87
C VAL A 14 -46.01 4.02 3.72
N VAL A 15 -45.68 2.75 3.71
CA VAL A 15 -44.40 2.26 4.22
C VAL A 15 -43.34 2.71 3.20
N GLY A 16 -42.79 3.88 3.42
CA GLY A 16 -41.61 4.35 2.71
C GLY A 16 -40.45 3.46 3.13
N GLY A 17 -40.13 2.45 2.29
CA GLY A 17 -38.91 1.70 2.44
C GLY A 17 -37.73 2.66 2.27
N LEU A 18 -37.04 2.98 3.34
CA LEU A 18 -35.71 3.56 3.26
C LEU A 18 -34.80 2.50 2.63
N TRP A 19 -34.63 2.63 1.34
CA TRP A 19 -33.55 1.95 0.64
C TRP A 19 -32.27 2.67 1.10
N ALA A 20 -31.60 2.13 2.11
CA ALA A 20 -30.28 2.55 2.46
C ALA A 20 -29.39 2.22 1.24
N LEU A 21 -29.08 3.25 0.47
CA LEU A 21 -28.04 3.14 -0.55
C LEU A 21 -26.75 2.76 0.18
N PRO A 22 -26.05 1.69 -0.25
CA PRO A 22 -24.75 1.42 0.30
C PRO A 22 -23.90 2.67 0.09
N SER A 23 -23.42 3.27 1.18
CA SER A 23 -22.45 4.34 1.09
C SER A 23 -21.29 3.81 0.27
N ALA A 24 -21.05 4.39 -0.92
CA ALA A 24 -19.85 4.14 -1.67
C ALA A 24 -18.68 4.71 -0.86
N GLN A 25 -18.18 3.92 0.08
CA GLN A 25 -16.90 4.21 0.71
C GLN A 25 -15.89 4.11 -0.43
N ALA A 26 -15.14 5.20 -0.66
CA ALA A 26 -13.98 5.15 -1.53
C ALA A 26 -13.20 3.89 -1.15
N ALA A 27 -13.06 2.96 -2.11
CA ALA A 27 -12.47 1.67 -1.84
C ALA A 27 -11.04 1.88 -1.33
N GLY A 28 -10.85 1.81 -0.02
CA GLY A 28 -9.55 1.77 0.60
C GLY A 28 -8.83 0.47 0.24
N VAL A 29 -7.57 0.36 0.61
CA VAL A 29 -6.80 -0.87 0.43
C VAL A 29 -7.43 -1.99 1.26
N SER A 30 -7.80 -3.10 0.62
CA SER A 30 -8.33 -4.26 1.32
C SER A 30 -7.23 -4.93 2.16
N ALA A 31 -7.63 -5.71 3.17
CA ALA A 31 -6.68 -6.49 3.98
C ALA A 31 -5.83 -7.44 3.13
N LYS A 32 -6.43 -8.04 2.10
CA LYS A 32 -5.72 -8.92 1.15
C LYS A 32 -4.68 -8.14 0.34
N GLN A 33 -5.05 -6.99 -0.22
CA GLN A 33 -4.13 -6.13 -0.97
C GLN A 33 -3.00 -5.62 -0.07
N ALA A 34 -3.32 -5.19 1.14
CA ALA A 34 -2.32 -4.74 2.10
C ALA A 34 -1.28 -5.82 2.40
N ALA A 35 -1.72 -7.07 2.61
CA ALA A 35 -0.83 -8.20 2.84
C ALA A 35 0.05 -8.50 1.61
N GLN A 36 -0.51 -8.45 0.41
CA GLN A 36 0.22 -8.68 -0.83
C GLN A 36 1.27 -7.60 -1.09
N ILE A 37 0.93 -6.34 -0.90
CA ILE A 37 1.83 -5.19 -1.04
C ILE A 37 3.00 -5.33 -0.07
N GLN A 38 2.70 -5.55 1.20
CA GLN A 38 3.73 -5.72 2.23
C GLN A 38 4.64 -6.91 1.94
N ALA A 39 4.09 -8.02 1.47
CA ALA A 39 4.84 -9.23 1.15
C ALA A 39 5.88 -9.00 0.03
N VAL A 40 5.54 -8.21 -0.99
CA VAL A 40 6.49 -7.86 -2.07
C VAL A 40 7.65 -7.02 -1.55
N VAL A 41 7.37 -6.02 -0.73
CA VAL A 41 8.42 -5.18 -0.13
C VAL A 41 9.32 -6.01 0.79
N GLN A 42 8.74 -6.85 1.65
CA GLN A 42 9.51 -7.77 2.50
C GLN A 42 10.39 -8.73 1.70
N ALA A 43 9.86 -9.28 0.61
CA ALA A 43 10.61 -10.20 -0.24
C ALA A 43 11.80 -9.50 -0.92
N GLN A 44 11.64 -8.25 -1.36
CA GLN A 44 12.74 -7.47 -1.91
C GLN A 44 13.81 -7.16 -0.86
N LEU A 45 13.40 -6.74 0.34
CA LEU A 45 14.33 -6.49 1.45
C LEU A 45 15.15 -7.74 1.79
N LYS A 46 14.50 -8.90 1.81
CA LYS A 46 15.14 -10.19 2.04
C LYS A 46 16.16 -10.54 0.94
N ALA A 47 15.80 -10.26 -0.31
CA ALA A 47 16.69 -10.46 -1.45
C ALA A 47 17.92 -9.54 -1.39
N PHE A 48 17.77 -8.28 -1.02
CA PHE A 48 18.89 -7.36 -0.80
C PHE A 48 19.83 -7.89 0.32
N ALA A 49 19.26 -8.28 1.44
CA ALA A 49 20.06 -8.80 2.57
C ALA A 49 20.86 -10.06 2.21
N ALA A 50 20.36 -10.85 1.27
CA ALA A 50 21.02 -12.05 0.75
C ALA A 50 21.95 -11.77 -0.45
N ASP A 51 22.11 -10.53 -0.87
CA ASP A 51 22.82 -10.14 -2.10
C ASP A 51 22.28 -10.84 -3.37
N ASP A 52 21.00 -11.19 -3.34
CA ASP A 52 20.32 -11.81 -4.48
C ASP A 52 19.80 -10.72 -5.43
N ALA A 53 20.70 -10.21 -6.27
CA ALA A 53 20.41 -9.12 -7.18
C ALA A 53 19.28 -9.45 -8.16
N VAL A 54 19.29 -10.64 -8.73
CA VAL A 54 18.28 -11.09 -9.69
C VAL A 54 16.89 -11.11 -9.07
N ARG A 55 16.78 -11.67 -7.87
CA ARG A 55 15.51 -11.74 -7.16
C ARG A 55 15.02 -10.36 -6.74
N ALA A 56 15.90 -9.53 -6.15
CA ALA A 56 15.55 -8.17 -5.76
C ALA A 56 15.04 -7.34 -6.96
N PHE A 57 15.71 -7.45 -8.10
CA PHE A 57 15.37 -6.79 -9.34
C PHE A 57 14.03 -7.27 -9.93
N SER A 58 13.68 -8.54 -9.73
CA SER A 58 12.43 -9.12 -10.22
C SER A 58 11.18 -8.48 -9.58
N PHE A 59 11.29 -7.88 -8.41
CA PHE A 59 10.20 -7.20 -7.73
C PHE A 59 9.98 -5.77 -8.22
N ALA A 60 10.86 -5.23 -9.05
CA ALA A 60 10.72 -3.92 -9.65
C ALA A 60 9.85 -3.97 -10.92
N THR A 61 9.17 -2.86 -11.22
CA THR A 61 8.41 -2.72 -12.45
C THR A 61 9.32 -2.77 -13.68
N PRO A 62 8.78 -3.09 -14.87
CA PRO A 62 9.55 -3.01 -16.13
C PRO A 62 10.20 -1.64 -16.34
N ARG A 63 9.53 -0.56 -15.94
CA ARG A 63 10.07 0.81 -16.04
C ARG A 63 11.35 0.98 -15.22
N ILE A 64 11.34 0.53 -13.98
CA ILE A 64 12.52 0.59 -13.09
C ILE A 64 13.63 -0.32 -13.64
N ARG A 65 13.31 -1.54 -14.04
CA ARG A 65 14.29 -2.47 -14.59
C ARG A 65 14.95 -1.92 -15.87
N LYS A 66 14.18 -1.27 -16.72
CA LYS A 66 14.72 -0.61 -17.92
C LYS A 66 15.65 0.56 -17.56
N ALA A 67 15.30 1.33 -16.54
CA ALA A 67 16.10 2.48 -16.09
C ALA A 67 17.48 2.07 -15.56
N PHE A 68 17.57 0.95 -14.84
CA PHE A 68 18.84 0.44 -14.30
C PHE A 68 19.59 -0.49 -15.24
N GLY A 69 18.93 -1.11 -16.18
CA GLY A 69 19.49 -1.97 -17.20
C GLY A 69 19.68 -3.42 -16.77
N ASN A 70 20.25 -3.68 -15.59
CA ASN A 70 20.47 -5.02 -15.07
C ASN A 70 20.41 -5.08 -13.54
N ALA A 71 20.31 -6.32 -13.03
CA ALA A 71 20.17 -6.58 -11.61
C ALA A 71 21.39 -6.15 -10.79
N ASP A 72 22.60 -6.36 -11.30
CA ASP A 72 23.83 -6.03 -10.56
C ASP A 72 23.99 -4.51 -10.39
N THR A 73 23.67 -3.74 -11.40
CA THR A 73 23.68 -2.27 -11.33
C THR A 73 22.65 -1.77 -10.33
N PHE A 74 21.47 -2.38 -10.32
CA PHE A 74 20.40 -2.06 -9.36
C PHE A 74 20.83 -2.33 -7.91
N LEU A 75 21.36 -3.51 -7.64
CA LEU A 75 21.85 -3.88 -6.32
C LEU A 75 23.01 -2.96 -5.86
N ALA A 76 23.97 -2.69 -6.75
CA ALA A 76 25.08 -1.81 -6.43
C ALA A 76 24.63 -0.40 -6.04
N MET A 77 23.63 0.13 -6.73
CA MET A 77 23.02 1.43 -6.40
C MET A 77 22.37 1.43 -5.01
N VAL A 78 21.60 0.39 -4.69
CA VAL A 78 20.94 0.29 -3.39
C VAL A 78 21.96 0.17 -2.25
N ARG A 79 22.99 -0.65 -2.42
CA ARG A 79 24.08 -0.78 -1.43
C ARG A 79 24.80 0.55 -1.18
N ALA A 80 25.11 1.29 -2.24
CA ALA A 80 25.88 2.52 -2.14
C ALA A 80 25.05 3.70 -1.60
N SER A 81 23.80 3.83 -2.07
CA SER A 81 22.98 5.02 -1.83
C SER A 81 21.91 4.83 -0.74
N TYR A 82 21.49 3.60 -0.50
CA TYR A 82 20.40 3.27 0.42
C TYR A 82 20.77 2.14 1.39
N PRO A 83 21.85 2.28 2.19
CA PRO A 83 22.27 1.23 3.11
C PRO A 83 21.17 0.85 4.12
N MET A 84 20.30 1.80 4.50
CA MET A 84 19.15 1.55 5.37
C MET A 84 18.08 0.66 4.72
N VAL A 85 18.01 0.59 3.40
CA VAL A 85 17.14 -0.31 2.64
C VAL A 85 17.84 -1.62 2.33
N TYR A 86 19.14 -1.55 2.04
CA TYR A 86 19.95 -2.73 1.76
C TYR A 86 19.98 -3.71 2.93
N ARG A 87 20.24 -3.22 4.13
CA ARG A 87 20.26 -4.02 5.37
C ARG A 87 19.79 -3.18 6.56
N PRO A 88 18.48 -2.97 6.70
CA PRO A 88 17.95 -2.28 7.88
C PRO A 88 18.17 -3.10 9.14
N SER A 89 18.43 -2.43 10.27
CA SER A 89 18.47 -3.06 11.59
C SER A 89 17.06 -3.36 12.11
N SER A 90 16.07 -2.55 11.72
CA SER A 90 14.66 -2.79 12.02
C SER A 90 13.77 -2.24 10.91
N VAL A 91 12.61 -2.87 10.76
CA VAL A 91 11.58 -2.46 9.80
C VAL A 91 10.22 -2.51 10.47
N SER A 92 9.47 -1.42 10.41
CA SER A 92 8.07 -1.37 10.83
C SER A 92 7.22 -0.85 9.67
N PHE A 93 6.23 -1.63 9.26
CA PHE A 93 5.34 -1.26 8.17
C PHE A 93 4.11 -0.53 8.69
N PHE A 94 3.70 0.51 7.98
CA PHE A 94 2.41 1.14 8.16
C PHE A 94 1.38 0.50 7.23
N LYS A 95 0.10 0.81 7.47
CA LYS A 95 -0.96 0.36 6.58
C LYS A 95 -0.78 0.98 5.19
N PRO A 96 -0.83 0.19 4.10
CA PRO A 96 -0.76 0.75 2.77
C PRO A 96 -1.94 1.68 2.47
N GLU A 97 -1.70 2.68 1.64
CA GLU A 97 -2.70 3.67 1.25
C GLU A 97 -2.73 3.83 -0.26
N LYS A 98 -3.89 4.22 -0.77
CA LYS A 98 -4.04 4.66 -2.15
C LYS A 98 -4.22 6.17 -2.16
N VAL A 99 -3.26 6.89 -2.72
CA VAL A 99 -3.22 8.36 -2.76
C VAL A 99 -3.09 8.80 -4.21
N ASP A 100 -4.06 9.58 -4.71
CA ASP A 100 -4.07 10.09 -6.09
C ASP A 100 -3.83 8.99 -7.15
N GLY A 101 -4.41 7.82 -6.93
CA GLY A 101 -4.27 6.66 -7.81
C GLY A 101 -2.99 5.85 -7.64
N ALA A 102 -2.04 6.30 -6.84
CA ALA A 102 -0.82 5.56 -6.51
C ALA A 102 -0.99 4.71 -5.24
N TRP A 103 -0.43 3.51 -5.25
CA TRP A 103 -0.40 2.62 -4.10
C TRP A 103 0.88 2.86 -3.32
N LEU A 104 0.76 3.29 -2.08
CA LEU A 104 1.90 3.64 -1.22
C LEU A 104 2.01 2.67 -0.05
N GLN A 105 3.22 2.17 0.16
CA GLN A 105 3.59 1.43 1.38
C GLN A 105 4.68 2.21 2.09
N GLN A 106 4.35 2.75 3.24
CA GLN A 106 5.32 3.40 4.10
C GLN A 106 5.90 2.41 5.11
N ALA A 107 7.17 2.58 5.40
CA ALA A 107 7.86 1.85 6.44
C ALA A 107 8.81 2.78 7.19
N GLN A 108 8.98 2.53 8.47
CA GLN A 108 10.06 3.12 9.25
C GLN A 108 11.18 2.09 9.37
N MET A 109 12.38 2.49 9.00
CA MET A 109 13.57 1.65 9.07
C MET A 109 14.62 2.31 9.94
N SER A 110 15.40 1.51 10.65
CA SER A 110 16.59 2.00 11.34
C SER A 110 17.85 1.46 10.66
N ASP A 111 18.90 2.28 10.63
CA ASP A 111 20.22 1.85 10.20
C ASP A 111 21.07 1.32 11.38
N GLU A 112 22.29 0.91 11.09
CA GLU A 112 23.22 0.39 12.09
C GLU A 112 23.59 1.42 13.17
N GLN A 113 23.48 2.70 12.87
CA GLN A 113 23.73 3.80 13.81
C GLN A 113 22.50 4.20 14.63
N GLY A 114 21.36 3.48 14.45
CA GLY A 114 20.10 3.79 15.13
C GLY A 114 19.36 5.00 14.59
N VAL A 115 19.76 5.51 13.42
CA VAL A 115 19.02 6.59 12.74
C VAL A 115 17.76 6.02 12.13
N LEU A 116 16.65 6.74 12.32
CA LEU A 116 15.35 6.37 11.76
C LEU A 116 15.15 7.01 10.39
N TRP A 117 14.66 6.20 9.47
CA TRP A 117 14.38 6.59 8.10
C TRP A 117 12.93 6.28 7.75
N GLN A 118 12.25 7.24 7.15
CA GLN A 118 10.95 7.03 6.54
C GLN A 118 11.15 6.60 5.09
N VAL A 119 10.64 5.44 4.77
CA VAL A 119 10.76 4.87 3.42
C VAL A 119 9.36 4.74 2.83
N THR A 120 9.14 5.33 1.66
CA THR A 120 7.88 5.27 0.95
C THR A 120 8.07 4.53 -0.36
N TYR A 121 7.43 3.36 -0.46
CA TYR A 121 7.40 2.58 -1.68
C TYR A 121 6.17 2.93 -2.49
N VAL A 122 6.34 3.05 -3.80
CA VAL A 122 5.25 3.15 -4.76
C VAL A 122 5.07 1.79 -5.41
N LEU A 123 3.88 1.22 -5.28
CA LEU A 123 3.55 -0.10 -5.82
C LEU A 123 2.62 0.03 -7.02
N GLU A 124 2.71 -0.93 -7.92
CA GLU A 124 1.88 -1.02 -9.10
C GLU A 124 1.37 -2.45 -9.26
N LEU A 125 0.06 -2.59 -9.43
CA LEU A 125 -0.56 -3.87 -9.75
C LEU A 125 -0.41 -4.13 -11.24
N GLN A 126 0.27 -5.22 -11.58
CA GLN A 126 0.49 -5.64 -12.95
C GLN A 126 -0.74 -6.37 -13.51
N ARG A 127 -0.81 -6.50 -14.82
CA ARG A 127 -1.91 -7.21 -15.50
C ARG A 127 -2.02 -8.68 -15.11
N ASP A 128 -0.89 -9.30 -14.75
CA ASP A 128 -0.83 -10.69 -14.28
C ASP A 128 -1.26 -10.87 -12.81
N GLY A 129 -1.64 -9.77 -12.14
CA GLY A 129 -2.02 -9.76 -10.72
C GLY A 129 -0.86 -9.64 -9.75
N ALA A 130 0.38 -9.60 -10.22
CA ALA A 130 1.54 -9.41 -9.36
C ALA A 130 1.72 -7.93 -9.00
N TRP A 131 2.09 -7.67 -7.75
CA TRP A 131 2.51 -6.34 -7.31
C TRP A 131 4.00 -6.15 -7.60
N ARG A 132 4.35 -4.96 -8.09
CA ARG A 132 5.74 -4.58 -8.36
C ARG A 132 6.03 -3.21 -7.79
N ILE A 133 7.28 -3.00 -7.41
CA ILE A 133 7.78 -1.74 -6.86
C ILE A 133 8.17 -0.82 -8.01
N ASN A 134 7.52 0.33 -8.07
CA ASN A 134 7.72 1.35 -9.11
C ASN A 134 8.57 2.53 -8.67
N GLY A 135 8.94 2.57 -7.42
CA GLY A 135 9.79 3.61 -6.85
C GLY A 135 9.92 3.48 -5.34
N CYS A 136 10.90 4.16 -4.82
CA CYS A 136 11.19 4.21 -3.39
C CYS A 136 11.78 5.58 -3.07
N GLU A 137 11.21 6.26 -2.09
CA GLU A 137 11.73 7.51 -1.55
C GLU A 137 12.17 7.30 -0.11
N VAL A 138 13.33 7.82 0.24
CA VAL A 138 13.92 7.70 1.58
C VAL A 138 14.18 9.08 2.15
N VAL A 139 13.62 9.33 3.32
CA VAL A 139 13.77 10.60 4.06
C VAL A 139 14.19 10.29 5.49
N ALA A 140 15.16 11.02 6.01
CA ALA A 140 15.54 10.91 7.42
C ALA A 140 14.36 11.31 8.31
N SER A 141 14.00 10.45 9.26
CA SER A 141 13.02 10.77 10.29
C SER A 141 13.68 11.56 11.40
N GLU A 142 12.92 12.45 12.03
CA GLU A 142 13.36 13.07 13.28
C GLU A 142 13.28 12.02 14.39
N GLY A 143 14.42 11.63 14.93
CA GLY A 143 14.51 10.67 16.02
C GLY A 143 15.57 9.62 15.81
N ARG A 144 15.85 8.89 16.90
CA ARG A 144 16.75 7.74 16.95
C ARG A 144 16.14 6.63 17.80
N VAL A 145 16.46 5.39 17.46
CA VAL A 145 16.16 4.27 18.34
C VAL A 145 17.06 4.39 19.58
N ALA A 146 16.43 4.41 20.72
CA ALA A 146 17.15 4.44 22.00
C ALA A 146 17.81 3.07 22.27
#